data_84496ab63137168e03e8f25e69a1fdb0
#
_entry.id   84496ab63137168e03e8f25e69a1fdb0
#
_cell.length_a   1.000
_cell.length_b   1.000
_cell.length_c   1.000
_cell.angle_alpha   90.00
_cell.angle_beta   90.00
_cell.angle_gamma   90.00
#
_symmetry.space_group_name_H-M   'P 1'
#
loop_
_entity.id
_entity.type
_entity.pdbx_description
1 polymer ?
#
loop_
_entity_poly.entity_id
_entity_poly.type
_entity_poly.pdbx_seq_one_letter_code
_entity_poly.pdbx_strand_id
1 'polypeptide(L)'
;MLEELVATSISYAECLHKLGLRACGGNYKHLQKNITKFQLSTDHMLHQAHNQNKELKTFDELVKPETIKKRLVKELGHVCQKCLNTVWLGQPILLELEHINGNNRDHSRGNVTLLCPNCHSQTPTWRNRKRV
;
A
#
# COMPACT_ATOMS: atom_id res chain seq x y z
N MET A 1 -4.57 -22.94 -30.25
CA MET A 1 -5.07 -21.56 -30.06
C MET A 1 -5.02 -21.09 -28.61
N LEU A 2 -5.75 -21.72 -27.65
CA LEU A 2 -5.66 -21.35 -26.23
C LEU A 2 -4.26 -21.61 -25.65
N GLU A 3 -3.60 -22.69 -26.04
CA GLU A 3 -2.23 -23.03 -25.64
C GLU A 3 -1.24 -21.94 -25.99
N GLU A 4 -1.26 -21.43 -27.19
CA GLU A 4 -0.37 -20.34 -27.65
C GLU A 4 -0.65 -19.04 -26.89
N LEU A 5 -1.94 -18.73 -26.66
CA LEU A 5 -2.33 -17.53 -25.90
C LEU A 5 -1.85 -17.60 -24.45
N VAL A 6 -1.99 -18.78 -23.83
CA VAL A 6 -1.48 -19.00 -22.47
C VAL A 6 0.02 -18.94 -22.43
N ALA A 7 0.72 -19.58 -23.38
CA ALA A 7 2.17 -19.62 -23.44
C ALA A 7 2.81 -18.22 -23.68
N THR A 8 2.12 -17.34 -24.40
CA THR A 8 2.61 -15.99 -24.75
C THR A 8 2.11 -14.89 -23.82
N SER A 9 1.25 -15.20 -22.85
CA SER A 9 0.71 -14.22 -21.91
C SER A 9 1.44 -14.26 -20.58
N ILE A 10 1.76 -13.09 -20.05
CA ILE A 10 2.43 -12.95 -18.74
C ILE A 10 1.46 -12.97 -17.55
N SER A 11 0.16 -12.90 -17.82
CA SER A 11 -0.87 -12.92 -16.77
C SER A 11 -2.22 -13.41 -17.31
N TYR A 12 -3.09 -13.85 -16.41
CA TYR A 12 -4.47 -14.21 -16.78
C TYR A 12 -5.26 -13.05 -17.38
N ALA A 13 -5.04 -11.83 -16.90
CA ALA A 13 -5.67 -10.65 -17.44
C ALA A 13 -5.29 -10.41 -18.91
N GLU A 14 -4.02 -10.53 -19.22
CA GLU A 14 -3.51 -10.40 -20.59
C GLU A 14 -4.08 -11.48 -21.51
N CYS A 15 -4.13 -12.71 -21.02
CA CYS A 15 -4.73 -13.83 -21.75
C CYS A 15 -6.22 -13.56 -22.09
N LEU A 16 -7.00 -13.06 -21.11
CA LEU A 16 -8.38 -12.66 -21.32
C LEU A 16 -8.52 -11.53 -22.36
N HIS A 17 -7.65 -10.52 -22.29
CA HIS A 17 -7.65 -9.42 -23.26
C HIS A 17 -7.33 -9.91 -24.69
N LYS A 18 -6.36 -10.80 -24.83
CA LYS A 18 -6.05 -11.43 -26.13
C LYS A 18 -7.21 -12.26 -26.67
N LEU A 19 -8.04 -12.83 -25.78
CA LEU A 19 -9.29 -13.53 -26.13
C LEU A 19 -10.44 -12.56 -26.42
N GLY A 20 -10.26 -11.24 -26.30
CA GLY A 20 -11.31 -10.25 -26.43
C GLY A 20 -12.31 -10.22 -25.27
N LEU A 21 -11.94 -10.77 -24.11
CA LEU A 21 -12.80 -10.89 -22.94
C LEU A 21 -12.40 -9.87 -21.85
N ARG A 22 -13.41 -9.40 -21.11
CA ARG A 22 -13.14 -8.54 -19.94
C ARG A 22 -12.47 -9.34 -18.81
N ALA A 23 -11.50 -8.72 -18.15
CA ALA A 23 -10.87 -9.26 -16.94
C ALA A 23 -11.81 -9.11 -15.73
N CYS A 24 -12.77 -10.02 -15.58
CA CYS A 24 -13.72 -10.07 -14.48
C CYS A 24 -13.81 -11.47 -13.86
N GLY A 25 -14.35 -11.56 -12.65
CA GLY A 25 -14.33 -12.80 -11.85
C GLY A 25 -14.84 -14.05 -12.57
N GLY A 26 -15.93 -13.93 -13.34
CA GLY A 26 -16.49 -15.04 -14.12
C GLY A 26 -15.55 -15.53 -15.22
N ASN A 27 -14.94 -14.61 -15.95
CA ASN A 27 -14.02 -14.92 -17.03
C ASN A 27 -12.70 -15.50 -16.51
N TYR A 28 -12.22 -15.05 -15.36
CA TYR A 28 -11.07 -15.67 -14.69
C TYR A 28 -11.33 -17.13 -14.33
N LYS A 29 -12.48 -17.41 -13.72
CA LYS A 29 -12.87 -18.79 -13.36
C LYS A 29 -13.00 -19.68 -14.59
N HIS A 30 -13.59 -19.18 -15.67
CA HIS A 30 -13.72 -19.89 -16.92
C HIS A 30 -12.36 -20.20 -17.56
N LEU A 31 -11.47 -19.21 -17.60
CA LEU A 31 -10.10 -19.38 -18.10
C LEU A 31 -9.32 -20.42 -17.28
N GLN A 32 -9.36 -20.32 -15.94
CA GLN A 32 -8.70 -21.28 -15.06
C GLN A 32 -9.21 -22.70 -15.25
N LYS A 33 -10.52 -22.86 -15.40
CA LYS A 33 -11.13 -24.18 -15.67
C LYS A 33 -10.61 -24.78 -16.97
N ASN A 34 -10.48 -23.99 -18.02
CA ASN A 34 -9.96 -24.45 -19.31
C ASN A 34 -8.47 -24.76 -19.25
N ILE A 35 -7.66 -23.94 -18.55
CA ILE A 35 -6.24 -24.18 -18.33
C ILE A 35 -6.05 -25.51 -17.61
N THR A 36 -6.82 -25.79 -16.56
CA THR A 36 -6.78 -27.06 -15.85
C THR A 36 -7.22 -28.23 -16.73
N LYS A 37 -8.31 -28.05 -17.48
CA LYS A 37 -8.86 -29.08 -18.38
C LYS A 37 -7.85 -29.51 -19.45
N PHE A 38 -7.11 -28.56 -20.01
CA PHE A 38 -6.11 -28.81 -21.05
C PHE A 38 -4.70 -29.00 -20.50
N GLN A 39 -4.53 -29.01 -19.17
CA GLN A 39 -3.25 -29.20 -18.46
C GLN A 39 -2.16 -28.23 -18.94
N LEU A 40 -2.53 -26.97 -19.19
CA LEU A 40 -1.60 -25.95 -19.66
C LEU A 40 -0.74 -25.42 -18.52
N SER A 41 0.57 -25.28 -18.76
CA SER A 41 1.49 -24.69 -17.78
C SER A 41 1.29 -23.18 -17.69
N THR A 42 1.26 -22.67 -16.47
CA THR A 42 1.17 -21.25 -16.14
C THR A 42 2.32 -20.76 -15.26
N ASP A 43 3.36 -21.56 -15.13
CA ASP A 43 4.52 -21.29 -14.25
C ASP A 43 5.26 -20.01 -14.64
N HIS A 44 5.22 -19.63 -15.92
CA HIS A 44 5.81 -18.40 -16.45
C HIS A 44 4.95 -17.15 -16.19
N MET A 45 3.70 -17.33 -15.75
CA MET A 45 2.80 -16.20 -15.52
C MET A 45 3.07 -15.50 -14.18
N LEU A 46 3.06 -14.18 -14.22
CA LEU A 46 3.10 -13.34 -13.03
C LEU A 46 1.71 -13.35 -12.37
N HIS A 47 1.51 -14.18 -11.36
CA HIS A 47 0.28 -14.21 -10.58
C HIS A 47 0.07 -12.87 -9.82
N GLN A 48 -0.39 -12.88 -8.60
CA GLN A 48 -0.71 -11.66 -7.84
C GLN A 48 0.48 -10.70 -7.58
N ALA A 49 1.70 -11.13 -7.87
CA ALA A 49 2.92 -10.35 -7.69
C ALA A 49 3.22 -9.33 -8.81
N HIS A 50 2.31 -9.17 -9.77
CA HIS A 50 2.48 -8.30 -10.94
C HIS A 50 2.87 -6.84 -10.61
N ASN A 51 2.53 -6.38 -9.42
CA ASN A 51 2.84 -5.02 -8.96
C ASN A 51 4.16 -4.89 -8.16
N GLN A 52 4.92 -5.99 -8.00
CA GLN A 52 6.15 -5.96 -7.18
C GLN A 52 7.26 -5.08 -7.76
N ASN A 53 7.25 -4.85 -9.08
CA ASN A 53 8.23 -4.00 -9.77
C ASN A 53 7.75 -2.57 -9.98
N LYS A 54 6.60 -2.19 -9.42
CA LYS A 54 6.15 -0.81 -9.48
C LYS A 54 7.06 0.04 -8.59
N GLU A 55 7.70 1.05 -9.16
CA GLU A 55 8.48 2.01 -8.40
C GLU A 55 7.67 2.52 -7.20
N LEU A 56 8.30 2.46 -6.03
CA LEU A 56 7.68 2.96 -4.82
C LEU A 56 7.50 4.48 -4.96
N LYS A 57 6.28 4.93 -4.85
CA LYS A 57 5.98 6.37 -4.81
C LYS A 57 6.80 7.07 -3.73
N THR A 58 7.26 8.26 -4.03
CA THR A 58 7.88 9.14 -3.03
C THR A 58 6.84 9.58 -1.99
N PHE A 59 7.29 10.12 -0.85
CA PHE A 59 6.35 10.61 0.17
C PHE A 59 5.44 11.72 -0.36
N ASP A 60 5.96 12.58 -1.23
CA ASP A 60 5.18 13.68 -1.85
C ASP A 60 4.03 13.19 -2.73
N GLU A 61 4.17 12.00 -3.31
CA GLU A 61 3.15 11.37 -4.15
C GLU A 61 2.11 10.58 -3.36
N LEU A 62 2.34 10.37 -2.06
CA LEU A 62 1.41 9.66 -1.19
C LEU A 62 0.28 10.61 -0.75
N VAL A 63 -0.95 10.20 -0.95
CA VAL A 63 -2.15 10.99 -0.61
C VAL A 63 -2.84 10.48 0.65
N LYS A 64 -2.77 9.17 0.89
CA LYS A 64 -3.49 8.55 2.02
C LYS A 64 -2.64 8.57 3.30
N PRO A 65 -3.12 9.22 4.38
CA PRO A 65 -2.40 9.28 5.65
C PRO A 65 -2.01 7.90 6.20
N GLU A 66 -2.87 6.91 6.04
CA GLU A 66 -2.60 5.53 6.48
C GLU A 66 -1.41 4.90 5.76
N THR A 67 -1.27 5.14 4.47
CA THR A 67 -0.14 4.64 3.67
C THR A 67 1.16 5.32 4.11
N ILE A 68 1.12 6.62 4.34
CA ILE A 68 2.25 7.41 4.85
C ILE A 68 2.67 6.89 6.23
N LYS A 69 1.70 6.70 7.12
CA LYS A 69 1.93 6.17 8.46
C LYS A 69 2.59 4.78 8.43
N LYS A 70 2.07 3.85 7.63
CA LYS A 70 2.65 2.51 7.47
C LYS A 70 4.09 2.57 6.98
N ARG A 71 4.38 3.46 6.05
CA ARG A 71 5.72 3.64 5.50
C ARG A 71 6.68 4.23 6.53
N LEU A 72 6.23 5.20 7.33
CA LEU A 72 7.00 5.75 8.44
C LEU A 72 7.28 4.71 9.52
N VAL A 73 6.30 3.89 9.88
CA VAL A 73 6.51 2.78 10.83
C VAL A 73 7.55 1.80 10.31
N LYS A 74 7.53 1.50 9.02
CA LYS A 74 8.53 0.62 8.41
C LYS A 74 9.94 1.22 8.42
N GLU A 75 10.05 2.53 8.27
CA GLU A 75 11.32 3.26 8.24
C GLU A 75 11.87 3.55 9.64
N LEU A 76 11.02 4.03 10.56
CA LEU A 76 11.38 4.52 11.88
C LEU A 76 11.16 3.50 13.01
N GLY A 77 10.39 2.43 12.75
CA GLY A 77 9.88 1.53 13.76
C GLY A 77 8.58 2.04 14.39
N HIS A 78 7.92 1.17 15.16
CA HIS A 78 6.68 1.49 15.87
C HIS A 78 6.99 2.19 17.20
N VAL A 79 7.41 3.44 17.12
CA VAL A 79 7.88 4.25 18.25
C VAL A 79 7.46 5.70 18.09
N CYS A 80 6.99 6.31 19.18
CA CYS A 80 6.75 7.76 19.22
C CYS A 80 8.08 8.50 19.09
N GLN A 81 8.19 9.40 18.12
CA GLN A 81 9.45 10.12 17.86
C GLN A 81 9.78 11.18 18.91
N LYS A 82 8.83 11.52 19.78
CA LYS A 82 9.04 12.52 20.84
C LYS A 82 9.33 11.90 22.20
N CYS A 83 8.47 10.99 22.69
CA CYS A 83 8.66 10.36 24.02
C CYS A 83 9.37 9.01 23.95
N LEU A 84 9.59 8.46 22.76
CA LEU A 84 10.25 7.18 22.48
C LEU A 84 9.53 5.96 23.07
N ASN A 85 8.29 6.08 23.49
CA ASN A 85 7.48 4.96 23.94
C ASN A 85 7.07 4.06 22.78
N THR A 86 7.08 2.76 23.03
CA THR A 86 6.66 1.72 22.06
C THR A 86 5.45 0.94 22.54
N VAL A 87 5.19 0.95 23.85
CA VAL A 87 4.14 0.16 24.51
C VAL A 87 3.36 1.05 25.48
N TRP A 88 2.07 0.82 25.56
CA TRP A 88 1.17 1.42 26.54
C TRP A 88 0.23 0.36 27.10
N LEU A 89 0.25 0.19 28.42
CA LEU A 89 -0.57 -0.81 29.12
C LEU A 89 -0.45 -2.24 28.53
N GLY A 90 0.77 -2.65 28.18
CA GLY A 90 1.04 -3.98 27.63
C GLY A 90 0.67 -4.18 26.15
N GLN A 91 0.21 -3.14 25.49
CA GLN A 91 -0.14 -3.15 24.05
C GLN A 91 0.77 -2.21 23.25
N PRO A 92 0.97 -2.44 21.95
CA PRO A 92 1.68 -1.48 21.10
C PRO A 92 1.05 -0.10 21.22
N ILE A 93 1.88 0.94 21.43
CA ILE A 93 1.38 2.30 21.58
C ILE A 93 0.69 2.76 20.28
N LEU A 94 -0.45 3.45 20.40
CA LEU A 94 -1.09 4.06 19.25
C LEU A 94 -0.21 5.20 18.72
N LEU A 95 0.03 5.22 17.43
CA LEU A 95 0.77 6.28 16.75
C LEU A 95 -0.14 7.04 15.80
N GLU A 96 0.05 8.34 15.77
CA GLU A 96 -0.66 9.25 14.87
C GLU A 96 0.32 9.96 13.94
N LEU A 97 -0.12 10.27 12.73
CA LEU A 97 0.67 11.03 11.77
C LEU A 97 0.64 12.51 12.15
N GLU A 98 1.80 13.10 12.35
CA GLU A 98 1.97 14.54 12.58
C GLU A 98 2.52 15.22 11.33
N HIS A 99 1.91 16.36 10.99
CA HIS A 99 2.42 17.30 10.00
C HIS A 99 3.06 18.48 10.74
N ILE A 100 4.38 18.55 10.73
CA ILE A 100 5.16 19.49 11.55
C ILE A 100 4.77 20.95 11.30
N ASN A 101 4.52 21.33 10.05
CA ASN A 101 4.07 22.69 9.68
C ASN A 101 2.56 22.91 9.85
N GLY A 102 1.80 21.90 10.25
CA GLY A 102 0.34 21.96 10.39
C GLY A 102 -0.45 21.86 9.09
N ASN A 103 0.22 21.72 7.94
CA ASN A 103 -0.43 21.53 6.65
C ASN A 103 -0.62 20.02 6.38
N ASN A 104 -1.85 19.56 6.52
CA ASN A 104 -2.21 18.14 6.33
C ASN A 104 -2.14 17.67 4.87
N ARG A 105 -1.85 18.54 3.93
CA ARG A 105 -1.63 18.21 2.51
C ARG A 105 -0.15 18.12 2.14
N ASP A 106 0.72 18.61 2.99
CA ASP A 106 2.18 18.54 2.79
C ASP A 106 2.72 17.23 3.37
N HIS A 107 2.87 16.24 2.52
CA HIS A 107 3.36 14.91 2.87
C HIS A 107 4.84 14.71 2.59
N SER A 108 5.60 15.78 2.40
CA SER A 108 7.05 15.70 2.25
C SER A 108 7.69 14.98 3.44
N ARG A 109 8.73 14.18 3.19
CA ARG A 109 9.34 13.35 4.24
C ARG A 109 9.83 14.16 5.43
N GLY A 110 10.33 15.35 5.22
CA GLY A 110 10.79 16.26 6.27
C GLY A 110 9.67 16.89 7.10
N ASN A 111 8.42 16.82 6.65
CA ASN A 111 7.26 17.41 7.30
C ASN A 111 6.38 16.42 8.07
N VAL A 112 6.61 15.12 7.90
CA VAL A 112 5.78 14.06 8.52
C VAL A 112 6.58 13.28 9.55
N THR A 113 5.93 12.96 10.67
CA THR A 113 6.50 12.14 11.74
C THR A 113 5.42 11.37 12.47
N LEU A 114 5.83 10.47 13.37
CA LEU A 114 4.94 9.65 14.17
C LEU A 114 4.98 10.08 15.63
N LEU A 115 3.83 10.42 16.19
CA LEU A 115 3.66 10.77 17.59
C LEU A 115 2.56 9.93 18.24
N CYS A 116 2.72 9.60 19.53
CA CYS A 116 1.60 9.06 20.29
C CYS A 116 0.55 10.15 20.55
N PRO A 117 -0.70 9.80 20.87
CA PRO A 117 -1.76 10.77 21.10
C PRO A 117 -1.43 11.84 22.15
N ASN A 118 -0.71 11.48 23.21
CA ASN A 118 -0.30 12.42 24.24
C ASN A 118 0.70 13.46 23.72
N CYS A 119 1.74 13.02 23.01
CA CYS A 119 2.71 13.94 22.40
C CYS A 119 2.09 14.76 21.28
N HIS A 120 1.23 14.15 20.47
CA HIS A 120 0.53 14.82 19.38
C HIS A 120 -0.38 15.94 19.92
N SER A 121 -1.11 15.69 21.00
CA SER A 121 -1.98 16.70 21.63
C SER A 121 -1.24 17.93 22.16
N GLN A 122 0.05 17.81 22.42
CA GLN A 122 0.90 18.91 22.90
C GLN A 122 1.56 19.72 21.77
N THR A 123 1.36 19.34 20.51
CA THR A 123 1.91 20.09 19.39
C THR A 123 1.16 21.41 19.18
N PRO A 124 1.85 22.48 18.68
CA PRO A 124 1.20 23.77 18.44
C PRO A 124 0.09 23.72 17.38
N THR A 125 0.17 22.75 16.50
CA THR A 125 -0.73 22.60 15.33
C THR A 125 -1.89 21.64 15.56
N TRP A 126 -1.94 21.00 16.73
CA TRP A 126 -2.97 20.01 17.04
C TRP A 126 -4.38 20.59 16.97
N ARG A 127 -5.26 19.93 16.19
CA ARG A 127 -6.65 20.37 15.95
C ARG A 127 -6.74 21.83 15.48
N ASN A 128 -5.82 22.27 14.63
CA ASN A 128 -5.79 23.63 14.09
C ASN A 128 -5.79 24.71 15.18
N ARG A 129 -5.18 24.44 16.33
CA ARG A 129 -5.02 25.48 17.35
C ARG A 129 -4.37 26.71 16.75
N LYS A 130 -5.09 27.82 16.71
CA LYS A 130 -4.48 29.12 16.44
C LYS A 130 -3.53 29.41 17.60
N ARG A 131 -2.28 29.68 17.29
CA ARG A 131 -1.35 30.20 18.30
C ARG A 131 -1.92 31.51 18.82
N VAL A 132 -2.18 31.55 20.09
CA VAL A 132 -2.46 32.81 20.79
C VAL A 132 -1.14 33.50 21.05
#